data_654c9a22cec5ffe96b85f70dc2f6cf64
#
_entry.id   654c9a22cec5ffe96b85f70dc2f6cf64
#
_cell.length_a   1.000
_cell.length_b   1.000
_cell.length_c   1.000
_cell.angle_alpha   90.00
_cell.angle_beta   90.00
_cell.angle_gamma   90.00
#
_symmetry.space_group_name_H-M   'P 1'
#
loop_
_entity.id
_entity.type
_entity.pdbx_description
1 polymer ?
#
loop_
_entity_poly.entity_id
_entity_poly.type
_entity_poly.pdbx_seq_one_letter_code
_entity_poly.pdbx_strand_id
1 'polypeptide(L)'
;MPTNKNALIRYKTIDRCLRNRFRLWTIDDLTEACSAALREMEGITKGVSVRTVQGDLQIMRSDKLGYNAPIEVFDKIYYRYADPNYSINGMPLTEDDCRLLRQAVEMLDDDGKATLNEMRDMLSLVRERLTALLNYG
;
A
#
# COMPACT_ATOMS: atom_id res chain seq x y z
N MET A 1 1.69 -4.23 16.14
CA MET A 1 2.37 -2.97 16.44
C MET A 1 1.84 -1.87 15.55
N PRO A 2 1.48 -0.72 16.11
CA PRO A 2 1.11 0.39 15.26
C PRO A 2 2.31 0.82 14.42
N THR A 3 2.08 1.02 13.14
CA THR A 3 3.10 1.52 12.24
C THR A 3 3.35 2.99 12.56
N ASN A 4 4.58 3.36 12.82
CA ASN A 4 4.90 4.73 13.11
C ASN A 4 4.93 5.57 11.84
N LYS A 5 4.84 6.89 12.00
CA LYS A 5 4.78 7.85 10.90
C LYS A 5 6.02 7.78 9.99
N ASN A 6 7.20 7.61 10.57
CA ASN A 6 8.44 7.53 9.81
C ASN A 6 8.47 6.28 8.93
N ALA A 7 7.99 5.15 9.44
CA ALA A 7 7.90 3.93 8.67
C ALA A 7 6.96 4.08 7.48
N LEU A 8 5.81 4.73 7.68
CA LEU A 8 4.87 4.98 6.58
C LEU A 8 5.48 5.84 5.48
N ILE A 9 6.26 6.86 5.86
CA ILE A 9 6.97 7.69 4.88
C ILE A 9 7.95 6.85 4.09
N ARG A 10 8.69 5.94 4.74
CA ARG A 10 9.62 5.05 4.06
C ARG A 10 8.90 4.12 3.10
N TYR A 11 7.80 3.48 3.52
CA TYR A 11 7.04 2.58 2.65
C TYR A 11 6.51 3.29 1.41
N LYS A 12 5.97 4.49 1.56
CA LYS A 12 5.48 5.28 0.43
C LYS A 12 6.61 5.70 -0.50
N THR A 13 7.78 6.02 0.07
CA THR A 13 8.96 6.40 -0.71
C THR A 13 9.48 5.21 -1.53
N ILE A 14 9.60 4.05 -0.90
CA ILE A 14 10.02 2.82 -1.57
C ILE A 14 9.04 2.47 -2.69
N ASP A 15 7.74 2.55 -2.40
CA ASP A 15 6.71 2.31 -3.42
C ASP A 15 6.88 3.21 -4.63
N ARG A 16 7.07 4.50 -4.41
CA ARG A 16 7.28 5.46 -5.49
C ARG A 16 8.50 5.09 -6.33
N CYS A 17 9.59 4.70 -5.67
CA CYS A 17 10.81 4.28 -6.37
C CYS A 17 10.58 3.03 -7.20
N LEU A 18 9.98 2.00 -6.62
CA LEU A 18 9.80 0.72 -7.30
C LEU A 18 8.77 0.79 -8.43
N ARG A 19 7.91 1.78 -8.43
CA ARG A 19 6.97 2.05 -9.51
C ARG A 19 7.63 2.75 -10.69
N ASN A 20 8.76 3.41 -10.46
CA ASN A 20 9.50 4.11 -11.51
C ASN A 20 10.39 3.13 -12.26
N ARG A 21 9.90 2.64 -13.40
CA ARG A 21 10.59 1.64 -14.20
C ARG A 21 11.61 2.22 -15.18
N PHE A 22 11.71 3.53 -15.21
CA PHE A 22 12.69 4.22 -16.06
C PHE A 22 14.05 4.33 -15.38
N ARG A 23 14.15 3.90 -14.14
CA ARG A 23 15.39 3.94 -13.36
C ARG A 23 15.60 2.59 -12.65
N LEU A 24 16.87 2.18 -12.53
CA LEU A 24 17.26 1.01 -11.74
C LEU A 24 17.51 1.45 -10.29
N TRP A 25 17.01 0.67 -9.34
CA TRP A 25 17.10 1.01 -7.92
C TRP A 25 17.86 -0.06 -7.16
N THR A 26 19.01 0.34 -6.58
CA THR A 26 19.76 -0.51 -5.64
C THR A 26 19.27 -0.26 -4.23
N ILE A 27 19.71 -1.10 -3.27
CA ILE A 27 19.37 -0.87 -1.86
C ILE A 27 19.90 0.48 -1.37
N ASP A 28 21.06 0.90 -1.82
CA ASP A 28 21.63 2.19 -1.46
C ASP A 28 20.79 3.35 -2.00
N ASP A 29 20.30 3.22 -3.23
CA ASP A 29 19.41 4.22 -3.83
C ASP A 29 18.10 4.36 -3.04
N LEU A 30 17.51 3.23 -2.64
CA LEU A 30 16.29 3.24 -1.84
C LEU A 30 16.54 3.86 -0.46
N THR A 31 17.68 3.55 0.14
CA THR A 31 18.07 4.09 1.45
C THR A 31 18.24 5.60 1.38
N GLU A 32 18.89 6.08 0.34
CA GLU A 32 19.08 7.52 0.13
C GLU A 32 17.75 8.23 -0.10
N ALA A 33 16.87 7.64 -0.91
CA ALA A 33 15.55 8.21 -1.17
C ALA A 33 14.73 8.33 0.12
N CYS A 34 14.77 7.30 0.97
CA CYS A 34 14.08 7.32 2.27
C CYS A 34 14.65 8.39 3.20
N SER A 35 16.00 8.51 3.23
CA SER A 35 16.66 9.52 4.04
C SER A 35 16.27 10.94 3.60
N ALA A 36 16.22 11.16 2.30
CA ALA A 36 15.82 12.45 1.74
C ALA A 36 14.36 12.77 2.06
N ALA A 37 13.48 11.80 1.94
CA ALA A 37 12.06 11.99 2.23
C ALA A 37 11.81 12.35 3.70
N LEU A 38 12.48 11.67 4.62
CA LEU A 38 12.35 11.96 6.05
C LEU A 38 12.90 13.33 6.40
N ARG A 39 14.00 13.74 5.77
CA ARG A 39 14.55 15.07 5.95
C ARG A 39 13.59 16.15 5.49
N GLU A 40 13.02 15.97 4.32
CA GLU A 40 12.10 16.92 3.71
C GLU A 40 10.77 17.00 4.46
N MET A 41 10.20 15.86 4.84
CA MET A 41 8.84 15.81 5.40
C MET A 41 8.81 15.98 6.92
N GLU A 42 9.83 15.52 7.63
CA GLU A 42 9.86 15.52 9.10
C GLU A 42 11.06 16.26 9.70
N GLY A 43 11.92 16.83 8.86
CA GLY A 43 13.10 17.52 9.35
C GLY A 43 14.14 16.61 9.99
N ILE A 44 14.04 15.30 9.77
CA ILE A 44 15.00 14.34 10.33
C ILE A 44 16.25 14.36 9.48
N THR A 45 17.35 14.83 10.09
CA THR A 45 18.64 14.95 9.40
C THR A 45 19.48 13.69 9.49
N LYS A 46 19.20 12.83 10.46
CA LYS A 46 19.89 11.54 10.59
C LYS A 46 19.42 10.61 9.49
N GLY A 47 20.35 10.09 8.69
CA GLY A 47 20.02 9.19 7.60
C GLY A 47 19.47 7.85 8.07
N VAL A 48 18.74 7.20 7.19
CA VAL A 48 18.22 5.85 7.41
C VAL A 48 19.33 4.84 7.08
N SER A 49 19.41 3.72 7.80
CA SER A 49 20.38 2.68 7.50
C SER A 49 19.86 1.72 6.42
N VAL A 50 20.80 1.08 5.72
CA VAL A 50 20.48 0.03 4.76
C VAL A 50 19.68 -1.11 5.45
N ARG A 51 20.07 -1.45 6.67
CA ARG A 51 19.40 -2.49 7.44
C ARG A 51 17.92 -2.16 7.69
N THR A 52 17.62 -0.90 7.98
CA THR A 52 16.23 -0.46 8.17
C THR A 52 15.43 -0.64 6.89
N VAL A 53 15.97 -0.24 5.74
CA VAL A 53 15.29 -0.37 4.45
C VAL A 53 15.13 -1.83 4.06
N GLN A 54 16.11 -2.67 4.32
CA GLN A 54 15.98 -4.11 4.09
C GLN A 54 14.83 -4.70 4.92
N GLY A 55 14.69 -4.29 6.17
CA GLY A 55 13.56 -4.68 7.01
C GLY A 55 12.24 -4.19 6.46
N ASP A 56 12.20 -2.95 5.97
CA ASP A 56 11.01 -2.38 5.35
C ASP A 56 10.58 -3.20 4.11
N LEU A 57 11.53 -3.60 3.28
CA LEU A 57 11.24 -4.42 2.10
C LEU A 57 10.63 -5.76 2.49
N GLN A 58 11.13 -6.38 3.57
CA GLN A 58 10.57 -7.64 4.06
C GLN A 58 9.13 -7.46 4.56
N ILE A 59 8.87 -6.37 5.28
CA ILE A 59 7.53 -6.06 5.77
C ILE A 59 6.58 -5.81 4.59
N MET A 60 7.04 -5.08 3.57
CA MET A 60 6.23 -4.81 2.39
C MET A 60 5.90 -6.08 1.61
N ARG A 61 6.82 -7.05 1.56
CA ARG A 61 6.59 -8.35 0.92
C ARG A 61 5.63 -9.24 1.71
N SER A 62 5.52 -9.02 3.01
CA SER A 62 4.69 -9.83 3.89
C SER A 62 3.25 -9.33 3.92
N ASP A 63 2.38 -10.09 4.59
CA ASP A 63 0.98 -9.70 4.79
C ASP A 63 0.75 -8.92 6.09
N LYS A 64 1.83 -8.59 6.82
CA LYS A 64 1.70 -7.92 8.12
C LYS A 64 0.90 -6.63 8.05
N LEU A 65 1.14 -5.84 7.02
CA LEU A 65 0.40 -4.60 6.76
C LEU A 65 -0.56 -4.73 5.58
N GLY A 66 -0.74 -5.94 5.07
CA GLY A 66 -1.64 -6.23 3.97
C GLY A 66 -1.09 -5.87 2.60
N TYR A 67 0.17 -5.48 2.50
CA TYR A 67 0.73 -5.05 1.22
C TYR A 67 0.98 -6.22 0.27
N ASN A 68 1.57 -7.32 0.75
CA ASN A 68 1.97 -8.46 -0.08
C ASN A 68 2.66 -8.00 -1.37
N ALA A 69 3.55 -7.02 -1.25
CA ALA A 69 4.15 -6.37 -2.39
C ALA A 69 4.99 -7.35 -3.21
N PRO A 70 4.77 -7.44 -4.54
CA PRO A 70 5.51 -8.35 -5.40
C PRO A 70 6.89 -7.77 -5.75
N ILE A 71 7.73 -7.57 -4.75
CA ILE A 71 9.07 -7.02 -4.92
C ILE A 71 10.00 -8.12 -5.37
N GLU A 72 10.69 -7.93 -6.49
CA GLU A 72 11.70 -8.84 -6.99
C GLU A 72 13.05 -8.16 -7.08
N VAL A 73 14.10 -8.97 -6.97
CA VAL A 73 15.47 -8.54 -7.22
C VAL A 73 15.89 -9.10 -8.58
N PHE A 74 16.39 -8.25 -9.45
CA PHE A 74 16.91 -8.67 -10.75
C PHE A 74 18.35 -8.19 -10.91
N ASP A 75 19.11 -8.87 -11.75
CA ASP A 75 20.54 -8.64 -11.94
C ASP A 75 21.30 -8.61 -10.60
N LYS A 76 20.81 -9.34 -9.59
CA LYS A 76 21.38 -9.55 -8.26
C LYS A 76 21.35 -8.31 -7.34
N ILE A 77 21.18 -7.10 -7.86
CA ILE A 77 21.32 -5.87 -7.08
C ILE A 77 20.17 -4.88 -7.21
N TYR A 78 19.29 -5.05 -8.20
CA TYR A 78 18.24 -4.09 -8.46
C TYR A 78 16.89 -4.59 -7.97
N TYR A 79 16.09 -3.67 -7.45
CA TYR A 79 14.76 -3.95 -6.91
C TYR A 79 13.70 -3.34 -7.81
N ARG A 80 12.60 -4.05 -7.98
CA ARG A 80 11.42 -3.54 -8.70
C ARG A 80 10.19 -4.35 -8.29
N TYR A 81 9.00 -3.83 -8.61
CA TYR A 81 7.79 -4.65 -8.53
C TYR A 81 7.73 -5.58 -9.73
N ALA A 82 7.42 -6.86 -9.46
CA ALA A 82 7.20 -7.82 -10.53
C ALA A 82 5.96 -7.46 -11.35
N ASP A 83 4.94 -6.91 -10.69
CA ASP A 83 3.73 -6.42 -11.34
C ASP A 83 3.87 -4.90 -11.55
N PRO A 84 3.95 -4.42 -12.81
CA PRO A 84 4.11 -2.99 -13.08
C PRO A 84 2.92 -2.14 -12.65
N ASN A 85 1.77 -2.74 -12.38
CA ASN A 85 0.57 -2.03 -11.96
C ASN A 85 0.39 -2.00 -10.45
N TYR A 86 1.26 -2.66 -9.70
CA TYR A 86 1.16 -2.71 -8.25
C TYR A 86 1.54 -1.36 -7.62
N SER A 87 0.83 -0.99 -6.57
CA SER A 87 1.19 0.11 -5.68
C SER A 87 0.59 -0.14 -4.31
N ILE A 88 1.29 0.24 -3.24
CA ILE A 88 0.72 0.19 -1.88
C ILE A 88 -0.40 1.22 -1.70
N ASN A 89 -0.40 2.28 -2.51
CA ASN A 89 -1.48 3.28 -2.53
C ASN A 89 -2.65 2.82 -3.37
N GLY A 90 -2.41 1.92 -4.29
CA GLY A 90 -3.46 1.16 -4.96
C GLY A 90 -3.97 0.20 -3.91
N MET A 91 -5.09 0.42 -3.50
CA MET A 91 -5.95 -0.22 -2.58
C MET A 91 -5.64 -1.70 -2.31
N PRO A 92 -5.19 -2.09 -1.11
CA PRO A 92 -5.18 -3.49 -0.76
C PRO A 92 -6.62 -3.93 -0.55
N LEU A 93 -7.29 -4.31 -1.62
CA LEU A 93 -8.58 -4.98 -1.51
C LEU A 93 -8.33 -6.42 -1.09
N THR A 94 -8.80 -6.74 0.10
CA THR A 94 -8.83 -8.12 0.55
C THR A 94 -9.94 -8.87 -0.19
N GLU A 95 -9.93 -10.20 -0.10
CA GLU A 95 -11.05 -10.98 -0.66
C GLU A 95 -12.38 -10.58 -0.03
N ASP A 96 -12.38 -10.27 1.26
CA ASP A 96 -13.59 -9.82 1.95
C ASP A 96 -14.08 -8.49 1.40
N ASP A 97 -13.17 -7.57 1.11
CA ASP A 97 -13.52 -6.29 0.49
C ASP A 97 -14.15 -6.50 -0.89
N CYS A 98 -13.56 -7.39 -1.70
CA CYS A 98 -14.09 -7.71 -3.03
C CYS A 98 -15.47 -8.33 -2.92
N ARG A 99 -15.67 -9.22 -1.96
CA ARG A 99 -16.97 -9.85 -1.72
C ARG A 99 -18.02 -8.82 -1.34
N LEU A 100 -17.67 -7.93 -0.43
CA LEU A 100 -18.55 -6.83 0.00
C LEU A 100 -18.95 -5.95 -1.18
N LEU A 101 -17.99 -5.57 -2.02
CA LEU A 101 -18.26 -4.73 -3.18
C LEU A 101 -19.13 -5.45 -4.21
N ARG A 102 -18.93 -6.76 -4.43
CA ARG A 102 -19.79 -7.53 -5.33
C ARG A 102 -21.20 -7.58 -4.81
N GLN A 103 -21.40 -7.81 -3.53
CA GLN A 103 -22.73 -7.81 -2.92
C GLN A 103 -23.41 -6.45 -3.09
N ALA A 104 -22.70 -5.37 -2.91
CA ALA A 104 -23.23 -4.02 -3.10
C ALA A 104 -23.67 -3.80 -4.55
N VAL A 105 -22.86 -4.23 -5.51
CA VAL A 105 -23.20 -4.11 -6.94
C VAL A 105 -24.44 -4.95 -7.27
N GLU A 106 -24.50 -6.18 -6.77
CA GLU A 106 -25.65 -7.05 -6.97
C GLU A 106 -26.94 -6.45 -6.44
N MET A 107 -26.88 -5.81 -5.27
CA MET A 107 -28.04 -5.13 -4.71
C MET A 107 -28.51 -3.97 -5.57
N LEU A 108 -27.59 -3.21 -6.14
CA LEU A 108 -27.91 -2.09 -7.02
C LEU A 108 -28.53 -2.55 -8.35
N ASP A 109 -28.12 -3.74 -8.82
CA ASP A 109 -28.62 -4.31 -10.08
C ASP A 109 -29.91 -5.11 -9.91
N ASP A 110 -30.36 -5.31 -8.70
CA ASP A 110 -31.43 -6.27 -8.37
C ASP A 110 -32.82 -5.65 -8.36
N ASP A 111 -33.12 -4.75 -9.25
CA ASP A 111 -34.47 -4.19 -9.58
C ASP A 111 -35.46 -4.13 -8.40
N GLY A 112 -34.98 -3.67 -7.23
CA GLY A 112 -35.83 -3.46 -6.08
C GLY A 112 -36.11 -4.70 -5.22
N LYS A 113 -35.42 -5.80 -5.45
CA LYS A 113 -35.57 -6.98 -4.61
C LYS A 113 -34.96 -6.82 -3.23
N ALA A 114 -33.93 -5.99 -3.12
CA ALA A 114 -33.32 -5.67 -1.83
C ALA A 114 -34.20 -4.68 -1.06
N THR A 115 -34.37 -4.92 0.23
CA THR A 115 -35.12 -3.99 1.08
C THR A 115 -34.30 -2.73 1.34
N LEU A 116 -34.97 -1.64 1.72
CA LEU A 116 -34.28 -0.42 2.10
C LEU A 116 -33.33 -0.63 3.28
N ASN A 117 -33.70 -1.49 4.23
CA ASN A 117 -32.84 -1.80 5.38
C ASN A 117 -31.59 -2.56 4.96
N GLU A 118 -31.73 -3.55 4.06
CA GLU A 118 -30.60 -4.30 3.54
C GLU A 118 -29.63 -3.39 2.79
N MET A 119 -30.17 -2.48 1.97
CA MET A 119 -29.37 -1.51 1.23
C MET A 119 -28.64 -0.55 2.17
N ARG A 120 -29.33 -0.11 3.22
CA ARG A 120 -28.73 0.79 4.22
C ARG A 120 -27.59 0.11 4.95
N ASP A 121 -27.77 -1.14 5.38
CA ASP A 121 -26.74 -1.89 6.08
C ASP A 121 -25.53 -2.10 5.18
N MET A 122 -25.76 -2.47 3.93
CA MET A 122 -24.67 -2.66 2.96
C MET A 122 -23.91 -1.36 2.72
N LEU A 123 -24.64 -0.26 2.52
CA LEU A 123 -24.03 1.05 2.29
C LEU A 123 -23.20 1.50 3.50
N SER A 124 -23.64 1.19 4.71
CA SER A 124 -22.88 1.49 5.91
C SER A 124 -21.54 0.76 5.94
N LEU A 125 -21.55 -0.54 5.60
CA LEU A 125 -20.33 -1.34 5.55
C LEU A 125 -19.38 -0.84 4.46
N VAL A 126 -19.91 -0.54 3.29
CA VAL A 126 -19.10 0.01 2.19
C VAL A 126 -18.51 1.36 2.58
N ARG A 127 -19.31 2.22 3.22
CA ARG A 127 -18.87 3.53 3.68
C ARG A 127 -17.72 3.41 4.68
N GLU A 128 -17.83 2.53 5.65
CA GLU A 128 -16.78 2.31 6.63
C GLU A 128 -15.47 1.92 5.95
N ARG A 129 -15.56 0.97 5.01
CA ARG A 129 -14.36 0.49 4.33
C ARG A 129 -13.74 1.55 3.44
N LEU A 130 -14.57 2.29 2.69
CA LEU A 130 -14.08 3.38 1.85
C LEU A 130 -13.45 4.49 2.68
N THR A 131 -14.04 4.83 3.82
CA THR A 131 -13.47 5.83 4.73
C THR A 131 -12.10 5.38 5.22
N ALA A 132 -11.96 4.12 5.62
CA ALA A 132 -10.68 3.56 6.05
C ALA A 132 -9.64 3.63 4.94
N LEU A 133 -10.02 3.31 3.70
CA LEU A 133 -9.12 3.37 2.55
C LEU A 133 -8.71 4.80 2.21
N LEU A 134 -9.61 5.76 2.31
CA LEU A 134 -9.30 7.17 2.07
C LEU A 134 -8.32 7.72 3.11
N ASN A 135 -8.41 7.25 4.34
CA ASN A 135 -7.51 7.66 5.41
C ASN A 135 -6.18 6.92 5.38
N TYR A 136 -6.08 5.86 4.60
CA TYR A 136 -4.86 5.07 4.44
C TYR A 136 -3.76 5.85 3.71
N GLY A 137 -4.13 6.62 2.73
CA GLY A 137 -3.22 7.46 1.97
C GLY A 137 -2.97 8.77 2.68
#